data_50a13479c55f4812aa9efb0c69d24f62
#
_entry.id   50a13479c55f4812aa9efb0c69d24f62
#
_cell.length_a   1.000
_cell.length_b   1.000
_cell.length_c   1.000
_cell.angle_alpha   90.00
_cell.angle_beta   90.00
_cell.angle_gamma   90.00
#
_symmetry.space_group_name_H-M   'P 1'
#
loop_
_entity.id
_entity.type
_entity.pdbx_description
1 polymer ?
#
loop_
_entity_poly.entity_id
_entity_poly.type
_entity_poly.pdbx_seq_one_letter_code
_entity_poly.pdbx_strand_id
1 'polypeptide(L)'
;MSVRVLFRTLFALAVACVAATSAAATPTAEGKTAEGKIEWPGYALFSGKPVEFERTGGKIVGVYVPNWEPETLLDRVPPQNLTHVLYAFLRLCGPGQLEKDAAKCVGRKDFEIGTGPVDERFNAAFERYKQRAPHLKIVASVGGWGGSDPIFHLAGDPAKRAVFAASAQRFLREHAAFDGIDIDWEHPGNNGAPNGVQLGSPQDGEHYAALMTDLRRSLDALTAETGRPYLLTTAVNPMESIVGKINFKDASKPLDLVFMMSYDFYGMWSPVAGHHTALRGSSPQADDSLERAVRNLEAAGVPRSKLVAGVAMYGRGFTGVSETKAGTAKTGAYPGAEGAQGYREIAGRLLDAKGKGRQGYEARWDAVTQSWSLFNPALKLWMGYDDPRAVLAKGRFVRDHGLAGVFAWELSQDNGDLLNAMNRGVGNLPLGSGAPVQKEPRR
;
A
#
# COMPACT_ATOMS: atom_id res chain seq x y z
N MET A 1 0.77 -9.04 72.57
CA MET A 1 1.72 -9.94 73.27
C MET A 1 2.59 -10.55 72.15
N SER A 2 3.81 -10.08 71.99
CA SER A 2 5.05 -10.66 72.56
C SER A 2 5.37 -11.99 71.87
N VAL A 3 6.50 -12.33 71.33
CA VAL A 3 7.86 -11.84 71.45
C VAL A 3 8.75 -12.80 70.62
N ARG A 4 9.74 -12.28 69.86
CA ARG A 4 11.15 -12.72 69.77
C ARG A 4 11.45 -14.11 69.12
N VAL A 5 12.39 -14.24 68.22
CA VAL A 5 13.80 -13.83 68.07
C VAL A 5 14.69 -15.06 67.74
N LEU A 6 15.57 -14.93 66.78
CA LEU A 6 16.96 -15.40 66.63
C LEU A 6 17.24 -16.89 66.28
N PHE A 7 18.10 -17.27 65.35
CA PHE A 7 19.54 -17.20 65.16
C PHE A 7 20.03 -17.93 63.92
N ARG A 8 20.88 -17.30 63.20
CA ARG A 8 22.11 -17.68 62.46
C ARG A 8 22.41 -19.17 62.20
N THR A 9 22.80 -19.49 60.98
CA THR A 9 24.18 -19.95 60.69
C THR A 9 24.54 -19.86 59.22
N LEU A 10 25.74 -19.35 58.90
CA LEU A 10 26.44 -19.29 57.63
C LEU A 10 26.76 -20.70 57.11
N PHE A 11 26.63 -20.88 55.79
CA PHE A 11 27.52 -21.77 55.04
C PHE A 11 27.84 -21.11 53.71
N ALA A 12 29.10 -20.75 53.52
CA ALA A 12 29.70 -20.26 52.29
C ALA A 12 29.97 -21.47 51.37
N LEU A 13 29.37 -21.48 50.17
CA LEU A 13 29.84 -22.31 49.06
C LEU A 13 30.15 -21.37 47.91
N ALA A 14 31.42 -21.24 47.61
CA ALA A 14 31.92 -20.56 46.43
C ALA A 14 31.60 -21.40 45.19
N VAL A 15 30.64 -20.92 44.39
CA VAL A 15 30.48 -21.40 43.00
C VAL A 15 30.97 -20.31 42.08
N ALA A 16 32.06 -20.61 41.37
CA ALA A 16 32.61 -19.76 40.35
C ALA A 16 31.61 -19.67 39.17
N CYS A 17 30.88 -18.58 39.07
CA CYS A 17 30.13 -18.22 37.86
C CYS A 17 31.13 -17.60 36.87
N VAL A 18 31.40 -18.34 35.82
CA VAL A 18 31.99 -17.77 34.59
C VAL A 18 30.95 -16.82 34.02
N ALA A 19 31.19 -15.53 34.22
CA ALA A 19 30.41 -14.50 33.56
C ALA A 19 30.77 -14.47 32.07
N ALA A 20 29.89 -15.08 31.25
CA ALA A 20 29.88 -14.79 29.83
C ALA A 20 29.33 -13.36 29.67
N THR A 21 30.23 -12.42 29.54
CA THR A 21 29.89 -11.05 29.13
C THR A 21 29.37 -11.10 27.70
N SER A 22 28.05 -11.19 27.53
CA SER A 22 27.42 -10.77 26.29
C SER A 22 27.64 -9.26 26.21
N ALA A 23 28.57 -8.84 25.37
CA ALA A 23 28.71 -7.45 24.97
C ALA A 23 27.40 -7.05 24.31
N ALA A 24 26.52 -6.39 25.07
CA ALA A 24 25.47 -5.60 24.50
C ALA A 24 26.16 -4.55 23.65
N ALA A 25 26.01 -4.66 22.34
CA ALA A 25 26.45 -3.64 21.41
C ALA A 25 25.74 -2.34 21.82
N THR A 26 26.48 -1.43 22.41
CA THR A 26 26.08 -0.06 22.59
C THR A 26 25.67 0.46 21.21
N PRO A 27 24.48 1.07 21.04
CA PRO A 27 24.17 1.76 19.81
C PRO A 27 25.17 2.91 19.71
N THR A 28 26.14 2.75 18.82
CA THR A 28 27.00 3.86 18.40
C THR A 28 26.07 4.96 17.91
N ALA A 29 26.24 6.14 18.49
CA ALA A 29 25.61 7.38 18.08
C ALA A 29 26.10 7.76 16.67
N GLU A 30 25.70 7.05 15.65
CA GLU A 30 25.72 7.48 14.26
C GLU A 30 24.46 8.23 13.92
N GLY A 31 24.24 9.28 14.67
CA GLY A 31 23.19 10.26 14.43
C GLY A 31 23.64 11.44 13.53
N LYS A 32 24.55 11.18 12.64
CA LYS A 32 24.77 11.98 11.42
C LYS A 32 24.72 11.00 10.27
N THR A 33 23.49 10.65 9.84
CA THR A 33 23.36 10.30 8.44
C THR A 33 23.89 11.51 7.69
N ALA A 34 25.11 11.38 7.22
CA ALA A 34 25.49 12.12 6.06
C ALA A 34 24.27 12.06 5.15
N GLU A 35 23.76 13.22 4.72
CA GLU A 35 23.06 13.36 3.45
C GLU A 35 24.11 12.97 2.38
N GLY A 36 24.53 11.72 2.47
CA GLY A 36 25.47 11.11 1.56
C GLY A 36 24.79 11.12 0.24
N LYS A 37 25.25 11.95 -0.65
CA LYS A 37 25.03 11.89 -2.08
C LYS A 37 25.06 10.43 -2.50
N ILE A 38 23.87 9.80 -2.55
CA ILE A 38 23.72 8.55 -3.26
C ILE A 38 23.64 8.98 -4.73
N GLU A 39 24.75 9.44 -5.25
CA GLU A 39 24.93 9.74 -6.66
C GLU A 39 25.20 8.39 -7.34
N TRP A 40 24.19 7.91 -7.99
CA TRP A 40 24.37 6.85 -8.96
C TRP A 40 24.63 7.54 -10.30
N PRO A 41 25.64 7.13 -11.07
CA PRO A 41 25.87 7.71 -12.38
C PRO A 41 24.57 7.70 -13.21
N GLY A 42 24.15 8.88 -13.64
CA GLY A 42 22.95 9.06 -14.47
C GLY A 42 21.59 9.02 -13.76
N TYR A 43 21.54 8.96 -12.42
CA TYR A 43 20.28 8.98 -11.67
C TYR A 43 20.18 10.15 -10.69
N ALA A 44 19.18 10.99 -10.87
CA ALA A 44 18.79 12.04 -9.93
C ALA A 44 17.44 11.69 -9.27
N LEU A 45 17.35 11.85 -7.94
CA LEU A 45 16.12 11.54 -7.18
C LEU A 45 14.90 12.37 -7.62
N PHE A 46 15.11 13.58 -8.06
CA PHE A 46 14.09 14.54 -8.48
C PHE A 46 14.29 14.92 -9.95
N SER A 47 14.30 13.91 -10.82
CA SER A 47 14.55 14.10 -12.26
C SER A 47 13.27 14.43 -13.05
N GLY A 48 12.11 14.06 -12.51
CA GLY A 48 10.83 14.13 -13.21
C GLY A 48 10.77 13.22 -14.44
N LYS A 49 11.62 12.18 -14.50
CA LYS A 49 11.72 11.26 -15.64
C LYS A 49 11.82 9.81 -15.18
N PRO A 50 11.12 8.89 -15.83
CA PRO A 50 11.31 7.47 -15.58
C PRO A 50 12.71 7.02 -16.00
N VAL A 51 13.28 6.11 -15.21
CA VAL A 51 14.54 5.41 -15.47
C VAL A 51 14.21 3.94 -15.63
N GLU A 52 14.85 3.23 -16.55
CA GLU A 52 14.68 1.78 -16.69
C GLU A 52 15.51 1.05 -15.63
N PHE A 53 14.93 -0.03 -15.07
CA PHE A 53 15.55 -0.85 -14.03
C PHE A 53 15.63 -2.31 -14.43
N GLU A 54 16.69 -2.97 -13.98
CA GLU A 54 16.78 -4.43 -13.92
C GLU A 54 16.14 -4.91 -12.61
N ARG A 55 15.32 -5.96 -12.65
CA ARG A 55 14.62 -6.53 -11.49
C ARG A 55 15.51 -7.41 -10.63
N THR A 56 16.55 -6.83 -10.06
CA THR A 56 17.56 -7.53 -9.26
C THR A 56 17.15 -7.73 -7.80
N GLY A 57 16.20 -6.95 -7.30
CA GLY A 57 15.77 -6.98 -5.89
C GLY A 57 14.84 -8.13 -5.52
N GLY A 58 14.28 -8.85 -6.50
CA GLY A 58 13.37 -9.98 -6.26
C GLY A 58 12.08 -9.65 -5.53
N LYS A 59 11.72 -8.36 -5.44
CA LYS A 59 10.55 -7.86 -4.73
C LYS A 59 9.48 -7.35 -5.71
N ILE A 60 8.25 -7.31 -5.22
CA ILE A 60 7.13 -6.71 -5.95
C ILE A 60 7.32 -5.20 -6.05
N VAL A 61 7.07 -4.66 -7.24
CA VAL A 61 6.84 -3.25 -7.51
C VAL A 61 5.50 -3.18 -8.23
N GLY A 62 4.46 -2.76 -7.52
CA GLY A 62 3.09 -2.69 -8.00
C GLY A 62 2.59 -1.25 -8.12
N VAL A 63 1.64 -1.03 -9.01
CA VAL A 63 0.92 0.26 -9.10
C VAL A 63 -0.56 0.03 -9.38
N TYR A 64 -1.41 0.86 -8.79
CA TYR A 64 -2.78 0.99 -9.24
C TYR A 64 -2.84 1.86 -10.51
N VAL A 65 -3.62 1.39 -11.49
CA VAL A 65 -3.90 2.10 -12.74
C VAL A 65 -5.40 2.36 -12.80
N PRO A 66 -5.82 3.62 -12.64
CA PRO A 66 -7.24 3.96 -12.58
C PRO A 66 -7.88 4.02 -13.97
N ASN A 67 -9.11 3.54 -14.09
CA ASN A 67 -9.86 3.50 -15.35
C ASN A 67 -10.57 4.82 -15.74
N TRP A 68 -10.44 5.83 -14.91
CA TRP A 68 -10.85 7.20 -15.27
C TRP A 68 -9.74 8.02 -15.93
N GLU A 69 -8.53 7.48 -15.99
CA GLU A 69 -7.42 8.01 -16.77
C GLU A 69 -7.36 7.31 -18.14
N PRO A 70 -6.69 7.90 -19.14
CA PRO A 70 -6.50 7.23 -20.42
C PRO A 70 -5.51 6.06 -20.30
N GLU A 71 -5.76 4.99 -21.05
CA GLU A 71 -4.90 3.81 -21.11
C GLU A 71 -3.47 4.11 -21.57
N THR A 72 -3.25 5.22 -22.28
CA THR A 72 -1.91 5.73 -22.68
C THR A 72 -1.05 6.14 -21.48
N LEU A 73 -1.60 6.20 -20.28
CA LEU A 73 -0.84 6.39 -19.04
C LEU A 73 0.29 5.35 -18.92
N LEU A 74 0.05 4.12 -19.35
CA LEU A 74 1.03 3.02 -19.33
C LEU A 74 2.25 3.29 -20.25
N ASP A 75 2.09 4.06 -21.32
CA ASP A 75 3.19 4.36 -22.25
C ASP A 75 4.30 5.22 -21.62
N ARG A 76 3.99 5.86 -20.50
CA ARG A 76 4.94 6.69 -19.74
C ARG A 76 5.88 5.89 -18.84
N VAL A 77 5.63 4.58 -18.67
CA VAL A 77 6.35 3.74 -17.71
C VAL A 77 7.07 2.61 -18.45
N PRO A 78 8.39 2.44 -18.24
CA PRO A 78 9.09 1.26 -18.72
C PRO A 78 8.48 -0.01 -18.11
N PRO A 79 8.02 -0.99 -18.92
CA PRO A 79 7.32 -2.17 -18.39
C PRO A 79 8.17 -3.00 -17.44
N GLN A 80 9.49 -2.95 -17.55
CA GLN A 80 10.44 -3.65 -16.69
C GLN A 80 10.43 -3.14 -15.26
N ASN A 81 9.99 -1.89 -15.05
CA ASN A 81 9.92 -1.26 -13.73
C ASN A 81 8.77 -1.79 -12.86
N LEU A 82 7.87 -2.56 -13.45
CA LEU A 82 6.70 -3.10 -12.76
C LEU A 82 6.72 -4.62 -12.72
N THR A 83 6.22 -5.18 -11.64
CA THR A 83 5.91 -6.61 -11.51
C THR A 83 4.40 -6.85 -11.49
N HIS A 84 3.64 -5.89 -10.95
CA HIS A 84 2.19 -5.96 -10.82
C HIS A 84 1.54 -4.64 -11.25
N VAL A 85 0.42 -4.75 -11.95
CA VAL A 85 -0.52 -3.67 -12.21
C VAL A 85 -1.86 -4.07 -11.62
N LEU A 86 -2.46 -3.21 -10.80
CA LEU A 86 -3.80 -3.37 -10.27
C LEU A 86 -4.71 -2.41 -11.03
N TYR A 87 -5.62 -2.96 -11.82
CA TYR A 87 -6.56 -2.18 -12.62
C TYR A 87 -7.76 -1.75 -11.79
N ALA A 88 -7.93 -0.48 -11.56
CA ALA A 88 -8.92 0.08 -10.66
C ALA A 88 -9.96 0.94 -11.42
N PHE A 89 -11.24 0.60 -11.40
CA PHE A 89 -11.84 -0.56 -10.74
C PHE A 89 -12.84 -1.23 -11.67
N LEU A 90 -12.94 -2.54 -11.60
CA LEU A 90 -14.13 -3.24 -12.08
C LEU A 90 -15.28 -3.03 -11.09
N ARG A 91 -16.50 -2.99 -11.59
CA ARG A 91 -17.69 -2.74 -10.80
C ARG A 91 -18.56 -3.99 -10.69
N LEU A 92 -19.18 -4.16 -9.53
CA LEU A 92 -20.22 -5.16 -9.32
C LEU A 92 -21.57 -4.55 -9.56
N CYS A 93 -22.43 -5.31 -10.24
CA CYS A 93 -23.81 -4.93 -10.51
C CYS A 93 -24.73 -5.31 -9.34
N GLY A 94 -25.86 -4.64 -9.23
CA GLY A 94 -26.88 -4.95 -8.24
C GLY A 94 -26.97 -3.95 -7.07
N PRO A 95 -27.51 -4.36 -5.92
CA PRO A 95 -27.72 -3.48 -4.78
C PRO A 95 -26.45 -2.76 -4.36
N GLY A 96 -26.52 -1.44 -4.20
CA GLY A 96 -25.38 -0.60 -3.82
C GLY A 96 -24.43 -0.20 -4.95
N GLN A 97 -24.69 -0.62 -6.21
CA GLN A 97 -23.89 -0.13 -7.35
C GLN A 97 -24.02 1.40 -7.50
N LEU A 98 -22.95 2.03 -7.96
CA LEU A 98 -22.98 3.46 -8.27
C LEU A 98 -23.87 3.74 -9.50
N GLU A 99 -24.66 4.78 -9.46
CA GLU A 99 -25.54 5.18 -10.58
C GLU A 99 -24.73 5.38 -11.88
N LYS A 100 -23.56 6.01 -11.80
CA LYS A 100 -22.66 6.22 -12.94
C LYS A 100 -22.17 4.93 -13.60
N ASP A 101 -22.23 3.80 -12.91
CA ASP A 101 -21.80 2.49 -13.42
C ASP A 101 -22.97 1.66 -13.99
N ALA A 102 -24.19 2.17 -13.95
CA ALA A 102 -25.40 1.45 -14.40
C ALA A 102 -25.28 0.95 -15.86
N ALA A 103 -24.64 1.73 -16.75
CA ALA A 103 -24.44 1.34 -18.14
C ALA A 103 -23.55 0.09 -18.29
N LYS A 104 -22.62 -0.18 -17.36
CA LYS A 104 -21.79 -1.37 -17.34
C LYS A 104 -22.55 -2.63 -16.92
N CYS A 105 -23.71 -2.44 -16.32
CA CYS A 105 -24.54 -3.50 -15.75
C CYS A 105 -25.75 -3.90 -16.63
N VAL A 106 -25.93 -3.24 -17.78
CA VAL A 106 -27.03 -3.60 -18.69
C VAL A 106 -26.89 -5.07 -19.14
N GLY A 107 -27.94 -5.87 -18.89
CA GLY A 107 -27.97 -7.30 -19.20
C GLY A 107 -27.16 -8.20 -18.26
N ARG A 108 -26.60 -7.66 -17.18
CA ARG A 108 -25.95 -8.41 -16.11
C ARG A 108 -26.91 -8.72 -14.99
N LYS A 109 -26.66 -9.80 -14.27
CA LYS A 109 -27.35 -10.13 -13.02
C LYS A 109 -26.69 -9.41 -11.85
N ASP A 110 -27.43 -9.28 -10.75
CA ASP A 110 -26.86 -8.83 -9.49
C ASP A 110 -25.62 -9.67 -9.13
N PHE A 111 -24.58 -8.98 -8.63
CA PHE A 111 -23.29 -9.54 -8.23
C PHE A 111 -22.40 -10.05 -9.37
N GLU A 112 -22.77 -9.82 -10.62
CA GLU A 112 -21.86 -10.02 -11.75
C GLU A 112 -20.95 -8.79 -11.94
N ILE A 113 -19.76 -9.01 -12.48
CA ILE A 113 -18.85 -7.94 -12.90
C ILE A 113 -19.44 -7.24 -14.13
N GLY A 114 -19.61 -5.95 -14.03
CA GLY A 114 -19.96 -5.06 -15.14
C GLY A 114 -18.72 -4.54 -15.84
N THR A 115 -18.70 -4.60 -17.17
CA THR A 115 -17.64 -4.06 -18.03
C THR A 115 -18.21 -3.11 -19.06
N GLY A 116 -17.36 -2.23 -19.59
CA GLY A 116 -17.72 -1.27 -20.62
C GLY A 116 -16.55 -0.93 -21.57
N PRO A 117 -16.76 -0.03 -22.53
CA PRO A 117 -15.75 0.28 -23.54
C PRO A 117 -14.39 0.72 -22.98
N VAL A 118 -14.34 1.31 -21.80
CA VAL A 118 -13.09 1.70 -21.12
C VAL A 118 -12.31 0.46 -20.74
N ASP A 119 -13.00 -0.55 -20.15
CA ASP A 119 -12.37 -1.76 -19.68
C ASP A 119 -11.77 -2.57 -20.84
N GLU A 120 -12.44 -2.56 -22.02
CA GLU A 120 -11.94 -3.17 -23.26
C GLU A 120 -10.69 -2.46 -23.82
N ARG A 121 -10.66 -1.12 -23.80
CA ARG A 121 -9.46 -0.39 -24.21
C ARG A 121 -8.27 -0.68 -23.31
N PHE A 122 -8.49 -0.74 -21.99
CA PHE A 122 -7.45 -1.12 -21.04
C PHE A 122 -6.98 -2.56 -21.26
N ASN A 123 -7.89 -3.53 -21.50
CA ASN A 123 -7.49 -4.89 -21.81
C ASN A 123 -6.54 -4.93 -23.02
N ALA A 124 -6.90 -4.27 -24.12
CA ALA A 124 -6.05 -4.20 -25.30
C ALA A 124 -4.69 -3.49 -25.04
N ALA A 125 -4.67 -2.46 -24.18
CA ALA A 125 -3.43 -1.81 -23.78
C ALA A 125 -2.56 -2.75 -22.93
N PHE A 126 -3.16 -3.50 -21.99
CA PHE A 126 -2.47 -4.47 -21.17
C PHE A 126 -1.89 -5.64 -21.97
N GLU A 127 -2.58 -6.11 -23.02
CA GLU A 127 -2.03 -7.13 -23.93
C GLU A 127 -0.75 -6.63 -24.61
N ARG A 128 -0.76 -5.42 -25.16
CA ARG A 128 0.43 -4.80 -25.77
C ARG A 128 1.54 -4.58 -24.72
N TYR A 129 1.19 -4.19 -23.52
CA TYR A 129 2.14 -3.95 -22.46
C TYR A 129 2.82 -5.26 -22.00
N LYS A 130 2.06 -6.35 -21.88
CA LYS A 130 2.59 -7.69 -21.57
C LYS A 130 3.46 -8.29 -22.67
N GLN A 131 3.23 -7.97 -23.95
CA GLN A 131 4.13 -8.36 -25.03
C GLN A 131 5.55 -7.82 -24.80
N ARG A 132 5.67 -6.62 -24.25
CA ARG A 132 6.95 -5.98 -23.91
C ARG A 132 7.51 -6.45 -22.55
N ALA A 133 6.65 -6.95 -21.67
CA ALA A 133 6.99 -7.41 -20.33
C ALA A 133 6.19 -8.67 -19.95
N PRO A 134 6.53 -9.87 -20.49
CA PRO A 134 5.77 -11.10 -20.23
C PRO A 134 5.71 -11.54 -18.77
N HIS A 135 6.62 -11.03 -17.94
CA HIS A 135 6.66 -11.30 -16.50
C HIS A 135 5.57 -10.58 -15.71
N LEU A 136 5.01 -9.50 -16.29
CA LEU A 136 4.08 -8.62 -15.60
C LEU A 136 2.79 -9.35 -15.25
N LYS A 137 2.32 -9.17 -14.02
CA LYS A 137 1.03 -9.61 -13.53
C LYS A 137 0.05 -8.44 -13.55
N ILE A 138 -1.09 -8.63 -14.16
CA ILE A 138 -2.17 -7.64 -14.21
C ILE A 138 -3.37 -8.21 -13.48
N VAL A 139 -3.79 -7.54 -12.41
CA VAL A 139 -4.85 -8.00 -11.53
C VAL A 139 -6.01 -7.00 -11.58
N ALA A 140 -7.22 -7.50 -11.76
CA ALA A 140 -8.41 -6.67 -11.82
C ALA A 140 -8.95 -6.42 -10.41
N SER A 141 -8.90 -5.17 -9.96
CA SER A 141 -9.40 -4.77 -8.65
C SER A 141 -10.90 -4.49 -8.69
N VAL A 142 -11.62 -5.08 -7.73
CA VAL A 142 -13.08 -5.01 -7.60
C VAL A 142 -13.43 -4.33 -6.28
N GLY A 143 -14.25 -3.27 -6.35
CA GLY A 143 -14.64 -2.49 -5.17
C GLY A 143 -14.10 -1.07 -5.19
N GLY A 144 -13.25 -0.75 -4.21
CA GLY A 144 -12.66 0.56 -3.97
C GLY A 144 -13.59 1.52 -3.25
N TRP A 145 -13.07 2.71 -2.92
CA TRP A 145 -13.81 3.74 -2.19
C TRP A 145 -15.11 4.12 -2.90
N GLY A 146 -16.24 3.96 -2.21
CA GLY A 146 -17.58 4.17 -2.75
C GLY A 146 -18.07 3.11 -3.74
N GLY A 147 -17.23 2.12 -4.12
CA GLY A 147 -17.61 1.03 -5.04
C GLY A 147 -17.80 -0.32 -4.36
N SER A 148 -17.65 -0.39 -3.05
CA SER A 148 -17.67 -1.64 -2.27
C SER A 148 -19.07 -2.07 -1.80
N ASP A 149 -20.09 -1.23 -1.91
CA ASP A 149 -21.43 -1.51 -1.35
C ASP A 149 -22.02 -2.85 -1.84
N PRO A 150 -21.93 -3.25 -3.13
CA PRO A 150 -22.42 -4.57 -3.56
C PRO A 150 -21.75 -5.75 -2.84
N ILE A 151 -20.51 -5.59 -2.34
CA ILE A 151 -19.79 -6.66 -1.63
C ILE A 151 -20.48 -6.97 -0.30
N PHE A 152 -20.99 -5.97 0.41
CA PHE A 152 -21.76 -6.17 1.66
C PHE A 152 -23.00 -7.03 1.44
N HIS A 153 -23.65 -6.89 0.28
CA HIS A 153 -24.87 -7.61 -0.05
C HIS A 153 -24.63 -9.05 -0.51
N LEU A 154 -23.41 -9.36 -0.99
CA LEU A 154 -23.08 -10.70 -1.48
C LEU A 154 -22.27 -11.54 -0.48
N ALA A 155 -21.43 -10.91 0.33
CA ALA A 155 -20.41 -11.63 1.08
C ALA A 155 -20.97 -12.64 2.10
N GLY A 156 -22.13 -12.34 2.71
CA GLY A 156 -22.79 -13.24 3.66
C GLY A 156 -23.58 -14.40 3.05
N ASP A 157 -23.85 -14.38 1.74
CA ASP A 157 -24.72 -15.36 1.05
C ASP A 157 -23.91 -16.24 0.10
N PRO A 158 -23.79 -17.57 0.35
CA PRO A 158 -23.03 -18.48 -0.51
C PRO A 158 -23.50 -18.49 -1.97
N ALA A 159 -24.79 -18.35 -2.23
CA ALA A 159 -25.33 -18.35 -3.59
C ALA A 159 -24.91 -17.09 -4.35
N LYS A 160 -24.93 -15.93 -3.69
CA LYS A 160 -24.48 -14.66 -4.26
C LYS A 160 -22.97 -14.64 -4.48
N ARG A 161 -22.17 -15.17 -3.53
CA ARG A 161 -20.72 -15.34 -3.72
C ARG A 161 -20.42 -16.23 -4.92
N ALA A 162 -21.20 -17.29 -5.13
CA ALA A 162 -21.05 -18.17 -6.30
C ALA A 162 -21.33 -17.43 -7.62
N VAL A 163 -22.31 -16.53 -7.68
CA VAL A 163 -22.57 -15.68 -8.86
C VAL A 163 -21.34 -14.79 -9.15
N PHE A 164 -20.82 -14.11 -8.14
CA PHE A 164 -19.64 -13.30 -8.31
C PHE A 164 -18.42 -14.12 -8.76
N ALA A 165 -18.15 -15.24 -8.11
CA ALA A 165 -17.01 -16.10 -8.44
C ALA A 165 -17.09 -16.66 -9.88
N ALA A 166 -18.27 -17.05 -10.33
CA ALA A 166 -18.49 -17.46 -11.72
C ALA A 166 -18.30 -16.30 -12.71
N SER A 167 -18.73 -15.10 -12.34
CA SER A 167 -18.52 -13.89 -13.15
C SER A 167 -17.04 -13.52 -13.24
N ALA A 168 -16.28 -13.65 -12.15
CA ALA A 168 -14.83 -13.44 -12.14
C ALA A 168 -14.10 -14.43 -13.06
N GLN A 169 -14.47 -15.71 -13.04
CA GLN A 169 -13.94 -16.68 -14.01
C GLN A 169 -14.25 -16.30 -15.46
N ARG A 170 -15.50 -15.94 -15.75
CA ARG A 170 -15.89 -15.50 -17.09
C ARG A 170 -15.07 -14.30 -17.54
N PHE A 171 -14.93 -13.28 -16.71
CA PHE A 171 -14.10 -12.11 -16.98
C PHE A 171 -12.67 -12.50 -17.33
N LEU A 172 -12.02 -13.37 -16.55
CA LEU A 172 -10.64 -13.80 -16.79
C LEU A 172 -10.47 -14.66 -18.06
N ARG A 173 -11.51 -15.41 -18.50
CA ARG A 173 -11.49 -16.11 -19.78
C ARG A 173 -11.60 -15.15 -20.96
N GLU A 174 -12.45 -14.14 -20.84
CA GLU A 174 -12.71 -13.16 -21.89
C GLU A 174 -11.59 -12.14 -22.02
N HIS A 175 -10.82 -11.88 -20.95
CA HIS A 175 -9.78 -10.85 -20.87
C HIS A 175 -8.44 -11.47 -20.49
N ALA A 176 -7.78 -12.12 -21.46
CA ALA A 176 -6.56 -12.89 -21.25
C ALA A 176 -5.35 -12.08 -20.74
N ALA A 177 -5.38 -10.75 -20.84
CA ALA A 177 -4.35 -9.90 -20.24
C ALA A 177 -4.32 -9.98 -18.72
N PHE A 178 -5.45 -10.27 -18.07
CA PHE A 178 -5.54 -10.30 -16.61
C PHE A 178 -5.07 -11.64 -16.02
N ASP A 179 -4.30 -11.56 -14.95
CA ASP A 179 -3.70 -12.68 -14.24
C ASP A 179 -4.40 -13.00 -12.92
N GLY A 180 -5.48 -12.30 -12.57
CA GLY A 180 -6.18 -12.54 -11.30
C GLY A 180 -7.16 -11.45 -10.92
N ILE A 181 -7.70 -11.60 -9.72
CA ILE A 181 -8.67 -10.70 -9.10
C ILE A 181 -8.08 -10.14 -7.81
N ASP A 182 -8.26 -8.84 -7.62
CA ASP A 182 -8.00 -8.13 -6.38
C ASP A 182 -9.33 -7.71 -5.75
N ILE A 183 -9.45 -7.82 -4.43
CA ILE A 183 -10.64 -7.39 -3.70
C ILE A 183 -10.28 -6.19 -2.85
N ASP A 184 -10.93 -5.07 -3.16
CA ASP A 184 -10.78 -3.82 -2.43
C ASP A 184 -12.12 -3.48 -1.75
N TRP A 185 -12.38 -4.16 -0.63
CA TRP A 185 -13.59 -3.92 0.18
C TRP A 185 -13.32 -2.91 1.29
N GLU A 186 -13.91 -1.73 1.16
CA GLU A 186 -13.70 -0.60 2.06
C GLU A 186 -14.96 -0.24 2.86
N HIS A 187 -15.12 -0.77 4.08
CA HIS A 187 -14.31 -1.79 4.74
C HIS A 187 -15.25 -2.79 5.41
N PRO A 188 -14.90 -4.06 5.61
CA PRO A 188 -15.71 -4.95 6.42
C PRO A 188 -16.10 -4.32 7.76
N GLY A 189 -17.41 -4.37 8.09
CA GLY A 189 -17.98 -3.77 9.29
C GLY A 189 -18.42 -2.30 9.17
N ASN A 190 -18.08 -1.59 8.09
CA ASN A 190 -18.53 -0.22 7.85
C ASN A 190 -18.14 0.25 6.44
N ASN A 191 -19.11 0.60 5.58
CA ASN A 191 -18.80 1.22 4.31
C ASN A 191 -18.30 2.66 4.49
N GLY A 192 -17.03 2.90 4.15
CA GLY A 192 -16.35 4.18 4.35
C GLY A 192 -16.97 5.34 3.57
N ALA A 193 -17.48 5.06 2.36
CA ALA A 193 -18.18 6.02 1.50
C ALA A 193 -19.54 5.44 1.10
N PRO A 194 -20.58 5.57 1.94
CA PRO A 194 -21.89 4.98 1.69
C PRO A 194 -22.62 5.66 0.53
N ASN A 195 -23.25 4.86 -0.33
CA ASN A 195 -24.11 5.33 -1.41
C ASN A 195 -25.57 5.52 -0.92
N GLY A 196 -25.76 6.40 0.06
CA GLY A 196 -27.06 6.70 0.65
C GLY A 196 -27.51 5.74 1.75
N VAL A 197 -26.86 4.58 1.94
CA VAL A 197 -27.18 3.60 2.98
C VAL A 197 -25.92 3.23 3.73
N GLN A 198 -25.96 3.34 5.07
CA GLN A 198 -24.89 2.85 5.93
C GLN A 198 -24.96 1.33 5.99
N LEU A 199 -23.89 0.67 5.54
CA LEU A 199 -23.74 -0.79 5.53
C LEU A 199 -22.64 -1.21 6.52
N GLY A 200 -22.64 -2.49 6.84
CA GLY A 200 -21.64 -3.12 7.72
C GLY A 200 -22.31 -3.90 8.84
N SER A 201 -21.67 -5.01 9.17
CA SER A 201 -22.11 -5.89 10.25
C SER A 201 -20.91 -6.48 11.01
N PRO A 202 -21.10 -6.94 12.25
CA PRO A 202 -20.06 -7.67 12.99
C PRO A 202 -19.62 -8.98 12.29
N GLN A 203 -20.45 -9.54 11.39
CA GLN A 203 -20.18 -10.78 10.66
C GLN A 203 -19.34 -10.57 9.40
N ASP A 204 -19.12 -9.33 8.98
CA ASP A 204 -18.42 -9.06 7.72
C ASP A 204 -17.00 -9.62 7.69
N GLY A 205 -16.34 -9.73 8.85
CA GLY A 205 -15.02 -10.35 8.93
C GLY A 205 -15.00 -11.83 8.56
N GLU A 206 -16.03 -12.58 8.97
CA GLU A 206 -16.22 -13.99 8.59
C GLU A 206 -16.70 -14.10 7.14
N HIS A 207 -17.57 -13.21 6.72
CA HIS A 207 -18.04 -13.15 5.34
C HIS A 207 -16.90 -12.85 4.36
N TYR A 208 -15.94 -11.99 4.78
CA TYR A 208 -14.72 -11.71 4.02
C TYR A 208 -13.88 -12.97 3.83
N ALA A 209 -13.63 -13.74 4.91
CA ALA A 209 -12.87 -14.99 4.83
C ALA A 209 -13.56 -16.04 3.94
N ALA A 210 -14.89 -16.12 4.02
CA ALA A 210 -15.68 -17.01 3.17
C ALA A 210 -15.61 -16.58 1.70
N LEU A 211 -15.68 -15.29 1.40
CA LEU A 211 -15.54 -14.74 0.05
C LEU A 211 -14.17 -15.08 -0.56
N MET A 212 -13.07 -14.86 0.18
CA MET A 212 -11.73 -15.19 -0.30
C MET A 212 -11.58 -16.70 -0.57
N THR A 213 -12.15 -17.54 0.28
CA THR A 213 -12.13 -18.99 0.11
C THR A 213 -12.88 -19.44 -1.14
N ASP A 214 -14.07 -18.87 -1.40
CA ASP A 214 -14.88 -19.22 -2.57
C ASP A 214 -14.25 -18.72 -3.86
N LEU A 215 -13.67 -17.50 -3.86
CA LEU A 215 -12.91 -16.96 -5.00
C LEU A 215 -11.67 -17.81 -5.29
N ARG A 216 -10.89 -18.21 -4.28
CA ARG A 216 -9.71 -19.08 -4.49
C ARG A 216 -10.10 -20.41 -5.12
N ARG A 217 -11.14 -21.07 -4.59
CA ARG A 217 -11.65 -22.33 -5.16
C ARG A 217 -12.06 -22.15 -6.64
N SER A 218 -12.71 -21.04 -6.95
CA SER A 218 -13.11 -20.69 -8.31
C SER A 218 -11.91 -20.48 -9.23
N LEU A 219 -10.90 -19.73 -8.78
CA LEU A 219 -9.68 -19.48 -9.55
C LEU A 219 -8.82 -20.73 -9.71
N ASP A 220 -8.79 -21.64 -8.72
CA ASP A 220 -8.10 -22.92 -8.83
C ASP A 220 -8.78 -23.84 -9.87
N ALA A 221 -10.11 -23.85 -9.93
CA ALA A 221 -10.83 -24.55 -10.98
C ALA A 221 -10.52 -24.00 -12.37
N LEU A 222 -10.44 -22.66 -12.50
CA LEU A 222 -10.04 -22.02 -13.75
C LEU A 222 -8.57 -22.33 -14.11
N THR A 223 -7.70 -22.40 -13.13
CA THR A 223 -6.29 -22.82 -13.31
C THR A 223 -6.21 -24.25 -13.84
N ALA A 224 -7.00 -25.18 -13.29
CA ALA A 224 -7.05 -26.56 -13.76
C ALA A 224 -7.57 -26.67 -15.21
N GLU A 225 -8.52 -25.80 -15.59
CA GLU A 225 -9.07 -25.74 -16.95
C GLU A 225 -8.08 -25.20 -17.96
N THR A 226 -7.38 -24.11 -17.62
CA THR A 226 -6.57 -23.31 -18.56
C THR A 226 -5.07 -23.65 -18.53
N GLY A 227 -4.61 -24.35 -17.49
CA GLY A 227 -3.17 -24.54 -17.20
C GLY A 227 -2.43 -23.27 -16.76
N ARG A 228 -3.14 -22.15 -16.56
CA ARG A 228 -2.58 -20.86 -16.20
C ARG A 228 -2.94 -20.52 -14.74
N PRO A 229 -1.97 -20.22 -13.86
CA PRO A 229 -2.25 -19.80 -12.48
C PRO A 229 -2.87 -18.40 -12.44
N TYR A 230 -3.84 -18.21 -11.54
CA TYR A 230 -4.49 -16.93 -11.30
C TYR A 230 -4.27 -16.47 -9.86
N LEU A 231 -3.95 -15.19 -9.71
CA LEU A 231 -3.75 -14.53 -8.42
C LEU A 231 -5.08 -14.15 -7.77
N LEU A 232 -5.14 -14.31 -6.47
CA LEU A 232 -6.15 -13.70 -5.62
C LEU A 232 -5.46 -12.77 -4.63
N THR A 233 -5.73 -11.48 -4.74
CA THR A 233 -5.13 -10.45 -3.89
C THR A 233 -6.19 -9.60 -3.21
N THR A 234 -5.78 -8.78 -2.29
CA THR A 234 -6.67 -7.81 -1.65
C THR A 234 -5.92 -6.54 -1.27
N ALA A 235 -6.61 -5.39 -1.34
CA ALA A 235 -6.18 -4.16 -0.70
C ALA A 235 -6.92 -4.01 0.63
N VAL A 236 -6.20 -3.59 1.68
CA VAL A 236 -6.77 -3.46 3.02
C VAL A 236 -6.27 -2.21 3.73
N ASN A 237 -7.16 -1.56 4.45
CA ASN A 237 -6.79 -0.56 5.42
C ASN A 237 -6.16 -1.24 6.64
N PRO A 238 -4.87 -0.96 6.94
CA PRO A 238 -4.12 -1.71 7.96
C PRO A 238 -4.26 -1.14 9.37
N MET A 239 -5.13 -0.16 9.59
CA MET A 239 -5.37 0.37 10.94
C MET A 239 -5.97 -0.70 11.84
N GLU A 240 -5.55 -0.73 13.10
CA GLU A 240 -5.97 -1.74 14.09
C GLU A 240 -7.49 -1.86 14.20
N SER A 241 -8.20 -0.73 14.16
CA SER A 241 -9.66 -0.67 14.23
C SER A 241 -10.39 -1.34 13.05
N ILE A 242 -9.72 -1.49 11.91
CA ILE A 242 -10.23 -2.18 10.72
C ILE A 242 -9.75 -3.63 10.69
N VAL A 243 -8.45 -3.84 10.88
CA VAL A 243 -7.84 -5.19 10.91
C VAL A 243 -8.53 -6.08 11.94
N GLY A 244 -8.83 -5.55 13.12
CA GLY A 244 -9.53 -6.28 14.19
C GLY A 244 -10.96 -6.73 13.87
N LYS A 245 -11.56 -6.22 12.78
CA LYS A 245 -12.89 -6.64 12.33
C LYS A 245 -12.85 -7.78 11.31
N ILE A 246 -11.67 -8.16 10.81
CA ILE A 246 -11.52 -9.14 9.73
C ILE A 246 -10.89 -10.42 10.26
N ASN A 247 -11.46 -11.58 9.94
CA ASN A 247 -10.85 -12.88 10.23
C ASN A 247 -9.68 -13.16 9.26
N PHE A 248 -8.57 -12.45 9.45
CA PHE A 248 -7.36 -12.66 8.64
C PHE A 248 -6.70 -14.02 8.85
N LYS A 249 -6.92 -14.66 10.00
CA LYS A 249 -6.41 -16.01 10.26
C LYS A 249 -6.87 -17.01 9.19
N ASP A 250 -8.10 -16.85 8.70
CA ASP A 250 -8.64 -17.70 7.63
C ASP A 250 -8.56 -17.02 6.26
N ALA A 251 -8.85 -15.73 6.16
CA ALA A 251 -8.81 -15.00 4.90
C ALA A 251 -7.42 -14.95 4.25
N SER A 252 -6.34 -14.93 5.05
CA SER A 252 -4.98 -14.87 4.52
C SER A 252 -4.52 -16.17 3.84
N LYS A 253 -5.15 -17.32 4.15
CA LYS A 253 -4.76 -18.62 3.58
C LYS A 253 -4.91 -18.66 2.07
N PRO A 254 -6.09 -18.31 1.50
CA PRO A 254 -6.34 -18.32 0.07
C PRO A 254 -5.71 -17.15 -0.70
N LEU A 255 -5.29 -16.09 -0.02
CA LEU A 255 -4.70 -14.90 -0.64
C LEU A 255 -3.25 -15.13 -1.03
N ASP A 256 -2.85 -14.66 -2.21
CA ASP A 256 -1.45 -14.63 -2.65
C ASP A 256 -0.73 -13.40 -2.06
N LEU A 257 -1.36 -12.23 -2.11
CA LEU A 257 -0.81 -10.95 -1.64
C LEU A 257 -1.87 -10.12 -0.91
N VAL A 258 -1.38 -9.31 0.02
CA VAL A 258 -2.17 -8.32 0.77
C VAL A 258 -1.51 -6.95 0.58
N PHE A 259 -2.15 -6.08 -0.17
CA PHE A 259 -1.72 -4.71 -0.43
C PHE A 259 -2.17 -3.82 0.73
N MET A 260 -1.23 -3.44 1.58
CA MET A 260 -1.52 -2.59 2.73
C MET A 260 -1.69 -1.15 2.28
N MET A 261 -2.89 -0.59 2.38
CA MET A 261 -3.14 0.84 2.18
C MET A 261 -2.53 1.65 3.33
N SER A 262 -1.18 1.61 3.43
CA SER A 262 -0.39 2.29 4.46
C SER A 262 -0.21 3.78 4.15
N TYR A 263 -1.33 4.40 3.86
CA TYR A 263 -1.53 5.83 3.63
C TYR A 263 -2.93 6.23 4.13
N ASP A 264 -3.26 7.50 4.03
CA ASP A 264 -4.51 8.08 4.53
C ASP A 264 -4.69 7.91 6.06
N PHE A 265 -3.58 7.79 6.79
CA PHE A 265 -3.61 7.78 8.24
C PHE A 265 -4.12 9.08 8.84
N TYR A 266 -3.89 10.20 8.14
CA TYR A 266 -4.40 11.53 8.47
C TYR A 266 -5.00 12.18 7.22
N GLY A 267 -6.09 12.91 7.39
CA GLY A 267 -6.77 13.62 6.33
C GLY A 267 -7.73 14.68 6.86
N MET A 268 -8.62 15.18 6.00
CA MET A 268 -9.59 16.21 6.38
C MET A 268 -10.46 15.82 7.59
N TRP A 269 -10.67 14.53 7.82
CA TRP A 269 -11.42 13.96 8.95
C TRP A 269 -10.63 13.97 10.26
N SER A 270 -9.32 14.13 10.24
CA SER A 270 -8.49 14.10 11.44
C SER A 270 -8.63 15.40 12.24
N PRO A 271 -8.59 15.36 13.58
CA PRO A 271 -8.69 16.58 14.41
C PRO A 271 -7.44 17.45 14.34
N VAL A 272 -6.30 16.87 14.00
CA VAL A 272 -4.99 17.52 13.91
C VAL A 272 -4.30 17.24 12.58
N ALA A 273 -3.32 18.05 12.22
CA ALA A 273 -2.44 17.80 11.09
C ALA A 273 -1.49 16.63 11.41
N GLY A 274 -1.25 15.75 10.45
CA GLY A 274 -0.39 14.58 10.65
C GLY A 274 0.10 13.96 9.35
N HIS A 275 1.15 13.16 9.44
CA HIS A 275 1.72 12.44 8.31
C HIS A 275 0.80 11.31 7.86
N HIS A 276 0.16 11.46 6.70
CA HIS A 276 -0.79 10.46 6.20
C HIS A 276 -0.14 9.18 5.69
N THR A 277 1.18 9.15 5.52
CA THR A 277 1.90 8.01 4.91
C THR A 277 3.25 7.76 5.60
N ALA A 278 3.29 7.90 6.94
CA ALA A 278 4.49 7.74 7.74
C ALA A 278 5.06 6.32 7.67
N LEU A 279 6.40 6.21 7.63
CA LEU A 279 7.06 4.91 7.76
C LEU A 279 6.97 4.41 9.21
N ARG A 280 7.15 5.31 10.20
CA ARG A 280 7.10 4.98 11.63
C ARG A 280 6.15 5.90 12.38
N GLY A 281 5.61 5.42 13.49
CA GLY A 281 4.90 6.24 14.45
C GLY A 281 5.87 7.08 15.30
N SER A 282 5.37 8.16 15.91
CA SER A 282 6.14 8.99 16.86
C SER A 282 6.49 8.21 18.13
N SER A 283 5.73 7.18 18.45
CA SER A 283 6.07 6.10 19.39
C SER A 283 5.50 4.78 18.89
N PRO A 284 5.95 3.61 19.41
CA PRO A 284 5.45 2.30 18.94
C PRO A 284 3.94 2.11 19.02
N GLN A 285 3.25 2.85 19.88
CA GLN A 285 1.81 2.75 20.10
C GLN A 285 1.02 3.98 19.67
N ALA A 286 1.69 5.09 19.29
CA ALA A 286 1.01 6.38 19.16
C ALA A 286 0.32 6.58 17.83
N ASP A 287 1.01 6.41 16.71
CA ASP A 287 0.49 6.83 15.41
C ASP A 287 0.40 5.66 14.44
N ASP A 288 -0.60 5.71 13.56
CA ASP A 288 -0.64 4.80 12.43
C ASP A 288 0.54 5.09 11.49
N SER A 289 1.14 4.01 11.00
CA SER A 289 2.35 4.04 10.16
C SER A 289 2.51 2.72 9.43
N LEU A 290 3.38 2.67 8.42
CA LEU A 290 3.69 1.41 7.74
C LEU A 290 4.21 0.33 8.72
N GLU A 291 5.07 0.71 9.65
CA GLU A 291 5.59 -0.23 10.66
C GLU A 291 4.47 -0.80 11.55
N ARG A 292 3.51 0.04 11.97
CA ARG A 292 2.35 -0.40 12.74
C ARG A 292 1.41 -1.25 11.89
N ALA A 293 1.19 -0.89 10.63
CA ALA A 293 0.41 -1.67 9.67
C ALA A 293 0.90 -3.11 9.55
N VAL A 294 2.22 -3.30 9.44
CA VAL A 294 2.84 -4.64 9.42
C VAL A 294 2.55 -5.39 10.71
N ARG A 295 2.76 -4.76 11.86
CA ARG A 295 2.49 -5.40 13.17
C ARG A 295 1.02 -5.81 13.34
N ASN A 296 0.09 -4.95 12.94
CA ASN A 296 -1.35 -5.22 13.04
C ASN A 296 -1.74 -6.46 12.23
N LEU A 297 -1.28 -6.54 10.98
CA LEU A 297 -1.62 -7.65 10.08
C LEU A 297 -0.91 -8.95 10.48
N GLU A 298 0.35 -8.89 10.93
CA GLU A 298 1.04 -10.06 11.48
C GLU A 298 0.34 -10.61 12.73
N ALA A 299 -0.06 -9.73 13.64
CA ALA A 299 -0.81 -10.11 14.83
C ALA A 299 -2.17 -10.74 14.49
N ALA A 300 -2.79 -10.31 13.37
CA ALA A 300 -4.02 -10.90 12.84
C ALA A 300 -3.80 -12.22 12.07
N GLY A 301 -2.55 -12.65 11.87
CA GLY A 301 -2.20 -13.93 11.25
C GLY A 301 -1.83 -13.87 9.77
N VAL A 302 -1.59 -12.70 9.21
CA VAL A 302 -1.11 -12.57 7.83
C VAL A 302 0.40 -12.79 7.77
N PRO A 303 0.90 -13.75 6.98
CA PRO A 303 2.34 -13.95 6.82
C PRO A 303 3.00 -12.70 6.22
N ARG A 304 4.13 -12.28 6.77
CA ARG A 304 4.91 -11.13 6.31
C ARG A 304 5.27 -11.19 4.83
N SER A 305 5.54 -12.40 4.33
CA SER A 305 5.86 -12.66 2.92
C SER A 305 4.70 -12.39 1.94
N LYS A 306 3.49 -12.16 2.43
CA LYS A 306 2.33 -11.78 1.62
C LYS A 306 2.06 -10.26 1.66
N LEU A 307 2.69 -9.52 2.58
CA LEU A 307 2.44 -8.10 2.80
C LEU A 307 3.18 -7.23 1.77
N VAL A 308 2.46 -6.36 1.10
CA VAL A 308 2.99 -5.37 0.15
C VAL A 308 2.75 -3.96 0.70
N ALA A 309 3.82 -3.20 0.87
CA ALA A 309 3.77 -1.88 1.52
C ALA A 309 3.25 -0.79 0.57
N GLY A 310 2.34 0.05 1.05
CA GLY A 310 1.75 1.15 0.30
C GLY A 310 2.64 2.39 0.25
N VAL A 311 2.67 3.01 -0.93
CA VAL A 311 3.28 4.30 -1.24
C VAL A 311 2.17 5.22 -1.75
N ALA A 312 2.10 6.45 -1.25
CA ALA A 312 1.16 7.44 -1.73
C ALA A 312 1.82 8.30 -2.82
N MET A 313 1.29 8.27 -4.04
CA MET A 313 1.72 9.18 -5.09
C MET A 313 1.01 10.54 -4.98
N TYR A 314 0.63 10.93 -3.78
CA TYR A 314 -0.05 12.17 -3.44
C TYR A 314 0.28 12.61 -2.00
N GLY A 315 -0.03 13.86 -1.69
CA GLY A 315 0.02 14.40 -0.33
C GLY A 315 -1.37 14.72 0.18
N ARG A 316 -1.54 14.69 1.51
CA ARG A 316 -2.71 15.23 2.21
C ARG A 316 -2.31 16.39 3.08
N GLY A 317 -3.09 17.45 3.02
CA GLY A 317 -2.73 18.70 3.70
C GLY A 317 -3.88 19.34 4.46
N PHE A 318 -3.52 20.40 5.18
CA PHE A 318 -4.36 21.08 6.15
C PHE A 318 -4.15 22.58 6.08
N THR A 319 -5.18 23.35 6.46
CA THR A 319 -5.14 24.81 6.64
C THR A 319 -5.15 25.19 8.11
N GLY A 320 -4.73 26.44 8.39
CA GLY A 320 -4.71 26.99 9.75
C GLY A 320 -3.67 26.36 10.67
N VAL A 321 -2.69 25.67 10.11
CA VAL A 321 -1.59 25.05 10.86
C VAL A 321 -0.55 26.13 11.19
N SER A 322 -0.23 26.29 12.47
CA SER A 322 0.69 27.33 12.96
C SER A 322 2.15 26.89 13.07
N GLU A 323 2.39 25.59 13.06
CA GLU A 323 3.71 24.99 13.27
C GLU A 323 3.98 23.86 12.28
N THR A 324 5.24 23.50 12.14
CA THR A 324 5.67 22.42 11.23
C THR A 324 5.44 21.02 11.79
N LYS A 325 5.16 20.92 13.09
CA LYS A 325 5.08 19.64 13.81
C LYS A 325 3.74 18.94 13.53
N ALA A 326 3.78 17.63 13.26
CA ALA A 326 2.60 16.79 13.29
C ALA A 326 1.92 16.82 14.67
N GLY A 327 0.58 16.71 14.70
CA GLY A 327 -0.21 16.88 15.92
C GLY A 327 -0.66 18.31 16.20
N THR A 328 -0.24 19.29 15.37
CA THR A 328 -0.69 20.67 15.49
C THR A 328 -2.16 20.82 15.09
N ALA A 329 -2.90 21.67 15.81
CA ALA A 329 -4.28 22.00 15.48
C ALA A 329 -4.40 22.57 14.06
N LYS A 330 -5.51 22.27 13.41
CA LYS A 330 -5.86 22.74 12.05
C LYS A 330 -7.23 23.40 12.04
N THR A 331 -7.53 24.17 11.01
CA THR A 331 -8.86 24.75 10.81
C THR A 331 -9.62 24.16 9.65
N GLY A 332 -8.98 23.39 8.77
CA GLY A 332 -9.62 22.77 7.63
C GLY A 332 -8.70 21.92 6.76
N ALA A 333 -9.23 21.47 5.63
CA ALA A 333 -8.48 20.75 4.61
C ALA A 333 -7.61 21.71 3.78
N TYR A 334 -6.54 21.18 3.19
CA TYR A 334 -5.73 21.85 2.19
C TYR A 334 -6.59 22.17 0.95
N PRO A 335 -6.33 23.28 0.23
CA PRO A 335 -7.02 23.54 -1.03
C PRO A 335 -6.84 22.41 -2.05
N GLY A 336 -7.95 21.88 -2.56
CA GLY A 336 -7.95 20.76 -3.50
C GLY A 336 -9.04 19.73 -3.15
N ALA A 337 -9.21 18.72 -3.99
CA ALA A 337 -10.18 17.67 -3.75
C ALA A 337 -9.80 16.87 -2.50
N GLU A 338 -10.68 16.83 -1.51
CA GLU A 338 -10.49 16.12 -0.24
C GLU A 338 -9.20 16.48 0.52
N GLY A 339 -8.65 17.68 0.28
CA GLY A 339 -7.38 18.12 0.87
C GLY A 339 -6.15 17.40 0.33
N ALA A 340 -6.27 16.73 -0.81
CA ALA A 340 -5.20 15.99 -1.46
C ALA A 340 -4.61 16.74 -2.66
N GLN A 341 -3.35 16.42 -2.99
CA GLN A 341 -2.66 16.92 -4.18
C GLN A 341 -1.69 15.87 -4.71
N GLY A 342 -1.75 15.57 -6.02
CA GLY A 342 -0.88 14.60 -6.67
C GLY A 342 0.61 14.97 -6.57
N TYR A 343 1.49 13.97 -6.42
CA TYR A 343 2.93 14.21 -6.31
C TYR A 343 3.50 14.94 -7.53
N ARG A 344 3.02 14.66 -8.73
CA ARG A 344 3.42 15.38 -9.96
C ARG A 344 3.26 16.89 -9.82
N GLU A 345 2.15 17.35 -9.24
CA GLU A 345 1.91 18.77 -8.99
C GLU A 345 2.77 19.29 -7.86
N ILE A 346 2.90 18.52 -6.77
CA ILE A 346 3.79 18.86 -5.64
C ILE A 346 5.22 19.07 -6.17
N ALA A 347 5.75 18.09 -6.89
CA ALA A 347 7.09 18.14 -7.45
C ALA A 347 7.27 19.29 -8.47
N GLY A 348 6.29 19.49 -9.36
CA GLY A 348 6.38 20.49 -10.41
C GLY A 348 6.24 21.93 -9.93
N ARG A 349 5.47 22.16 -8.88
CA ARG A 349 5.12 23.52 -8.41
C ARG A 349 5.76 23.89 -7.10
N LEU A 350 5.84 22.96 -6.15
CA LEU A 350 6.20 23.25 -4.76
C LEU A 350 7.62 22.82 -4.39
N LEU A 351 8.30 22.03 -5.24
CA LEU A 351 9.68 21.57 -5.01
C LEU A 351 10.64 22.06 -6.11
N ASP A 352 11.91 22.23 -5.74
CA ASP A 352 13.00 22.40 -6.71
C ASP A 352 13.61 21.02 -7.09
N ALA A 353 14.58 21.04 -8.01
CA ALA A 353 15.29 19.84 -8.47
C ALA A 353 16.11 19.12 -7.37
N LYS A 354 16.19 19.66 -6.18
CA LYS A 354 16.83 19.07 -4.99
C LYS A 354 15.82 18.65 -3.92
N GLY A 355 14.52 18.77 -4.21
CA GLY A 355 13.44 18.51 -3.25
C GLY A 355 13.32 19.54 -2.13
N LYS A 356 13.81 20.78 -2.36
CA LYS A 356 13.58 21.90 -1.44
C LYS A 356 12.27 22.59 -1.79
N GLY A 357 11.59 23.11 -0.77
CA GLY A 357 10.35 23.85 -0.96
C GLY A 357 10.54 25.14 -1.77
N ARG A 358 9.53 25.48 -2.57
CA ARG A 358 9.40 26.70 -3.39
C ARG A 358 8.13 27.46 -3.01
N GLN A 359 7.95 28.67 -3.52
CA GLN A 359 6.74 29.50 -3.33
C GLN A 359 6.37 29.72 -1.85
N GLY A 360 7.36 29.89 -0.98
CA GLY A 360 7.17 30.08 0.46
C GLY A 360 6.94 28.77 1.25
N TYR A 361 6.98 27.62 0.59
CA TYR A 361 6.98 26.32 1.27
C TYR A 361 8.38 25.93 1.72
N GLU A 362 8.43 25.30 2.87
CA GLU A 362 9.63 24.69 3.45
C GLU A 362 9.42 23.16 3.47
N ALA A 363 10.30 22.42 2.78
CA ALA A 363 10.32 20.96 2.87
C ALA A 363 11.07 20.54 4.13
N ARG A 364 10.44 19.72 4.96
CA ARG A 364 10.97 19.28 6.24
C ARG A 364 10.92 17.77 6.39
N TRP A 365 12.04 17.21 6.82
CA TRP A 365 12.16 15.81 7.19
C TRP A 365 11.89 15.63 8.68
N ASP A 366 11.01 14.70 9.00
CA ASP A 366 10.82 14.20 10.36
C ASP A 366 11.60 12.88 10.52
N ALA A 367 12.70 12.94 11.27
CA ALA A 367 13.58 11.80 11.46
C ALA A 367 12.98 10.69 12.32
N VAL A 368 11.99 11.01 13.16
CA VAL A 368 11.29 10.02 14.01
C VAL A 368 10.33 9.22 13.18
N THR A 369 9.45 9.88 12.44
CA THR A 369 8.43 9.24 11.61
C THR A 369 8.95 8.81 10.24
N GLN A 370 10.15 9.24 9.87
CA GLN A 370 10.77 9.08 8.55
C GLN A 370 9.84 9.51 7.41
N SER A 371 9.30 10.72 7.56
CA SER A 371 8.31 11.31 6.66
C SER A 371 8.70 12.72 6.25
N TRP A 372 8.15 13.16 5.13
CA TRP A 372 8.31 14.52 4.64
C TRP A 372 7.03 15.33 4.79
N SER A 373 7.20 16.62 5.04
CA SER A 373 6.12 17.61 4.99
C SER A 373 6.55 18.87 4.26
N LEU A 374 5.57 19.54 3.68
CA LEU A 374 5.67 20.90 3.19
C LEU A 374 4.90 21.82 4.14
N PHE A 375 5.51 22.92 4.56
CA PHE A 375 4.89 23.94 5.39
C PHE A 375 5.06 25.33 4.79
N ASN A 376 3.95 26.05 4.66
CA ASN A 376 3.97 27.46 4.26
C ASN A 376 3.50 28.31 5.45
N PRO A 377 4.41 28.99 6.17
CA PRO A 377 4.06 29.74 7.38
C PRO A 377 3.16 30.96 7.10
N ALA A 378 3.34 31.62 5.96
CA ALA A 378 2.53 32.78 5.58
C ALA A 378 1.07 32.41 5.30
N LEU A 379 0.84 31.27 4.64
CA LEU A 379 -0.48 30.77 4.31
C LEU A 379 -1.06 29.84 5.38
N LYS A 380 -0.26 29.44 6.39
CA LYS A 380 -0.60 28.44 7.41
C LYS A 380 -1.06 27.11 6.78
N LEU A 381 -0.38 26.70 5.70
CA LEU A 381 -0.65 25.47 4.98
C LEU A 381 0.41 24.43 5.34
N TRP A 382 -0.02 23.22 5.66
CA TRP A 382 0.83 22.07 5.93
C TRP A 382 0.37 20.87 5.12
N MET A 383 1.30 20.08 4.60
CA MET A 383 1.02 18.88 3.82
C MET A 383 2.04 17.78 4.15
N GLY A 384 1.58 16.59 4.53
CA GLY A 384 2.40 15.37 4.56
C GLY A 384 2.37 14.70 3.18
N TYR A 385 3.50 14.12 2.75
CA TYR A 385 3.59 13.43 1.46
C TYR A 385 4.76 12.47 1.42
N ASP A 386 4.70 11.49 0.50
CA ASP A 386 5.85 10.70 0.11
C ASP A 386 6.68 11.46 -0.94
N ASP A 387 7.99 11.55 -0.71
CA ASP A 387 8.95 11.97 -1.71
C ASP A 387 9.92 10.82 -2.04
N PRO A 388 10.79 10.93 -3.04
CA PRO A 388 11.72 9.85 -3.38
C PRO A 388 12.55 9.32 -2.21
N ARG A 389 12.88 10.17 -1.23
CA ARG A 389 13.68 9.77 -0.06
C ARG A 389 12.87 8.91 0.91
N ALA A 390 11.62 9.28 1.17
CA ALA A 390 10.69 8.51 1.99
C ALA A 390 10.37 7.16 1.34
N VAL A 391 10.14 7.16 0.02
CA VAL A 391 9.88 5.93 -0.74
C VAL A 391 11.08 5.00 -0.76
N LEU A 392 12.30 5.52 -0.89
CA LEU A 392 13.53 4.73 -0.72
C LEU A 392 13.60 4.08 0.67
N ALA A 393 13.25 4.82 1.73
CA ALA A 393 13.23 4.30 3.09
C ALA A 393 12.20 3.17 3.25
N LYS A 394 10.99 3.33 2.69
CA LYS A 394 9.95 2.28 2.66
C LYS A 394 10.44 1.03 1.91
N GLY A 395 11.06 1.19 0.75
CA GLY A 395 11.62 0.06 0.00
C GLY A 395 12.73 -0.68 0.75
N ARG A 396 13.62 0.03 1.45
CA ARG A 396 14.61 -0.58 2.35
C ARG A 396 13.94 -1.33 3.49
N PHE A 397 12.96 -0.71 4.14
CA PHE A 397 12.17 -1.36 5.19
C PHE A 397 11.56 -2.68 4.71
N VAL A 398 10.99 -2.70 3.49
CA VAL A 398 10.44 -3.92 2.86
C VAL A 398 11.48 -5.04 2.75
N ARG A 399 12.70 -4.73 2.31
CA ARG A 399 13.80 -5.72 2.22
C ARG A 399 14.23 -6.21 3.59
N ASP A 400 14.49 -5.27 4.49
CA ASP A 400 15.05 -5.54 5.81
C ASP A 400 14.10 -6.34 6.70
N HIS A 401 12.78 -6.21 6.45
CA HIS A 401 11.73 -6.92 7.19
C HIS A 401 11.11 -8.10 6.44
N GLY A 402 11.61 -8.45 5.26
CA GLY A 402 11.15 -9.62 4.52
C GLY A 402 9.72 -9.51 3.96
N LEU A 403 9.23 -8.30 3.70
CA LEU A 403 7.92 -8.09 3.06
C LEU A 403 7.98 -8.49 1.58
N ALA A 404 6.81 -8.69 0.96
CA ALA A 404 6.69 -9.07 -0.45
C ALA A 404 7.18 -7.99 -1.42
N GLY A 405 6.91 -6.71 -1.11
CA GLY A 405 7.28 -5.61 -1.98
C GLY A 405 6.63 -4.29 -1.60
N VAL A 406 6.56 -3.40 -2.58
CA VAL A 406 5.92 -2.09 -2.50
C VAL A 406 4.86 -1.95 -3.60
N PHE A 407 3.81 -1.18 -3.34
CA PHE A 407 2.86 -0.75 -4.38
C PHE A 407 2.47 0.71 -4.16
N ALA A 408 1.87 1.33 -5.17
CA ALA A 408 1.47 2.72 -5.06
C ALA A 408 0.02 2.97 -5.48
N TRP A 409 -0.65 3.85 -4.77
CA TRP A 409 -1.86 4.57 -5.17
C TRP A 409 -1.46 5.98 -5.57
N GLU A 410 -1.64 6.47 -6.82
CA GLU A 410 -1.87 5.75 -8.04
C GLU A 410 -1.01 6.37 -9.16
N LEU A 411 -0.77 5.62 -10.23
CA LEU A 411 0.26 5.89 -11.23
C LEU A 411 0.14 7.25 -11.93
N SER A 412 -1.07 7.79 -12.14
CA SER A 412 -1.25 9.05 -12.87
C SER A 412 -0.66 10.26 -12.12
N GLN A 413 -0.53 10.13 -10.81
CA GLN A 413 -0.07 11.18 -9.92
C GLN A 413 1.45 11.24 -9.75
N ASP A 414 2.21 10.26 -10.26
CA ASP A 414 3.67 10.30 -10.28
C ASP A 414 4.21 11.01 -11.53
N ASN A 415 5.36 11.63 -11.40
CA ASN A 415 6.15 12.19 -12.52
C ASN A 415 7.31 11.28 -12.95
N GLY A 416 7.43 10.09 -12.37
CA GLY A 416 8.52 9.11 -12.56
C GLY A 416 9.44 8.98 -11.35
N ASP A 417 9.53 9.98 -10.50
CA ASP A 417 10.48 10.01 -9.36
C ASP A 417 10.13 8.96 -8.30
N LEU A 418 8.83 8.81 -7.95
CA LEU A 418 8.43 7.86 -6.90
C LEU A 418 8.54 6.42 -7.36
N LEU A 419 8.14 6.12 -8.60
CA LEU A 419 8.32 4.78 -9.16
C LEU A 419 9.79 4.40 -9.28
N ASN A 420 10.66 5.35 -9.66
CA ASN A 420 12.11 5.14 -9.64
C ASN A 420 12.60 4.83 -8.22
N ALA A 421 12.13 5.57 -7.23
CA ALA A 421 12.50 5.36 -5.83
C ALA A 421 11.98 4.03 -5.27
N MET A 422 10.77 3.58 -5.67
CA MET A 422 10.25 2.24 -5.35
C MET A 422 11.21 1.16 -5.84
N ASN A 423 11.58 1.19 -7.12
CA ASN A 423 12.51 0.23 -7.71
C ASN A 423 13.84 0.19 -6.97
N ARG A 424 14.44 1.33 -6.74
CA ARG A 424 15.72 1.41 -6.02
C ARG A 424 15.60 0.96 -4.57
N GLY A 425 14.55 1.38 -3.90
CA GLY A 425 14.30 1.02 -2.51
C GLY A 425 14.24 -0.49 -2.31
N VAL A 426 13.61 -1.23 -3.23
CA VAL A 426 13.54 -2.69 -3.18
C VAL A 426 14.81 -3.41 -3.72
N GLY A 427 15.82 -2.65 -4.17
CA GLY A 427 17.10 -3.21 -4.61
C GLY A 427 17.22 -3.50 -6.10
N ASN A 428 16.33 -2.95 -6.93
CA ASN A 428 16.49 -2.99 -8.38
C ASN A 428 17.58 -2.00 -8.81
N LEU A 429 18.35 -2.37 -9.82
CA LEU A 429 19.45 -1.56 -10.34
C LEU A 429 19.04 -0.82 -11.62
N PRO A 430 19.41 0.46 -11.78
CA PRO A 430 19.20 1.16 -13.05
C PRO A 430 19.89 0.42 -14.20
N LEU A 431 19.20 0.27 -15.34
CA LEU A 431 19.73 -0.38 -16.52
C LEU A 431 21.03 0.29 -16.97
N GLY A 432 22.07 -0.49 -17.24
CA GLY A 432 23.37 0.01 -17.69
C GLY A 432 24.20 0.69 -16.58
N SER A 433 23.83 0.58 -15.31
CA SER A 433 24.57 1.20 -14.21
C SER A 433 25.97 0.60 -13.97
N GLY A 434 26.31 -0.53 -14.60
CA GLY A 434 27.59 -1.21 -14.43
C GLY A 434 27.90 -1.70 -13.01
N ALA A 435 26.94 -1.60 -12.10
CA ALA A 435 27.09 -2.07 -10.74
C ALA A 435 27.21 -3.61 -10.73
N PRO A 436 28.22 -4.19 -10.04
CA PRO A 436 28.36 -5.64 -9.98
C PRO A 436 27.12 -6.24 -9.31
N VAL A 437 26.50 -7.21 -9.98
CA VAL A 437 25.47 -8.06 -9.37
C VAL A 437 26.11 -8.75 -8.17
N GLN A 438 25.75 -8.34 -6.96
CA GLN A 438 26.12 -9.09 -5.77
C GLN A 438 25.42 -10.45 -5.86
N LYS A 439 26.17 -11.48 -6.27
CA LYS A 439 25.72 -12.86 -6.15
C LYS A 439 25.63 -13.15 -4.66
N GLU A 440 24.40 -13.32 -4.16
CA GLU A 440 24.23 -13.87 -2.82
C GLU A 440 25.01 -15.19 -2.70
N PRO A 441 25.73 -15.40 -1.59
CA PRO A 441 26.35 -16.69 -1.35
C PRO A 441 25.23 -17.74 -1.23
N ARG A 442 25.30 -18.77 -2.08
CA ARG A 442 24.43 -19.94 -1.96
C ARG A 442 24.61 -20.53 -0.55
N ARG A 443 23.60 -20.51 0.26
CA ARG A 443 23.52 -21.28 1.50
C ARG A 443 22.98 -22.67 1.22
#